data_44b5febd184f62a78ae669bd5c55caf1
#
_entry.id   44b5febd184f62a78ae669bd5c55caf1
#
_cell.length_a   1.000
_cell.length_b   1.000
_cell.length_c   1.000
_cell.angle_alpha   90.00
_cell.angle_beta   90.00
_cell.angle_gamma   90.00
#
_symmetry.space_group_name_H-M   'P 1'
#
loop_
_entity.id
_entity.type
_entity.pdbx_description
1 polymer ?
#
loop_
_entity_poly.entity_id
_entity_poly.type
_entity_poly.pdbx_seq_one_letter_code
_entity_poly.pdbx_strand_id
1 'polypeptide(L)'
;MSPIPLIIAVVMALAAAGGMAVFAVQAYKLRQELEKATEIIRTLGQAAAQADSLKGTNSQLAARVEGALAEDAKKTQWLDHQQQELEWLRSELEKRPKVTRKMYRILTLGIKGTGKTSLTLKWANPLIDLGTLQGTKIERYERTVSHVSTKDNTTEHVFEVGDWGGEHIVDAQQELIETEIHGMLLVVDLGGKDAKQVDPLRVDQQLREFQPQALKFFFGPKTVASCKTVVLFINKSDLLAGTPQQIEREAQQIYSELITNLRLYQSHINIRILVGSATYGHSTHHLFSHFVEGILPRNAYDTQLLQRMKNDLADADSYQSTYDGR
;
A
#
# COMPACT_ATOMS: atom_id res chain seq x y z
N MET A 1 42.78 -133.49 -6.10
CA MET A 1 41.91 -132.34 -6.27
C MET A 1 42.60 -131.36 -7.19
N SER A 2 42.06 -131.08 -8.34
CA SER A 2 42.71 -130.20 -9.32
C SER A 2 42.57 -128.71 -8.93
N PRO A 3 43.61 -127.84 -9.05
CA PRO A 3 43.65 -126.48 -8.67
C PRO A 3 42.84 -125.49 -9.59
N ILE A 4 42.24 -126.04 -10.65
CA ILE A 4 41.59 -125.30 -11.74
C ILE A 4 40.35 -124.45 -11.28
N PRO A 5 39.45 -124.99 -10.42
CA PRO A 5 38.26 -124.19 -10.00
C PRO A 5 38.63 -122.98 -9.13
N LEU A 6 39.73 -123.07 -8.39
CA LEU A 6 40.18 -121.92 -7.53
C LEU A 6 40.74 -120.79 -8.36
N ILE A 7 41.45 -121.06 -9.45
CA ILE A 7 42.03 -120.08 -10.38
C ILE A 7 40.91 -119.36 -11.12
N ILE A 8 39.87 -120.07 -11.57
CA ILE A 8 38.72 -119.45 -12.25
C ILE A 8 37.96 -118.49 -11.24
N ALA A 9 37.77 -118.89 -10.00
CA ALA A 9 37.11 -118.05 -9.02
C ALA A 9 37.89 -116.80 -8.70
N VAL A 10 39.22 -116.88 -8.59
CA VAL A 10 40.11 -115.71 -8.39
C VAL A 10 40.09 -114.76 -9.60
N VAL A 11 40.16 -115.30 -10.84
CA VAL A 11 40.07 -114.44 -12.06
C VAL A 11 38.71 -113.77 -12.21
N MET A 12 37.62 -114.47 -11.88
CA MET A 12 36.29 -113.87 -11.89
C MET A 12 36.11 -112.82 -10.83
N ALA A 13 36.66 -113.00 -9.60
CA ALA A 13 36.63 -112.02 -8.53
C ALA A 13 37.45 -110.82 -8.89
N LEU A 14 38.63 -110.95 -9.51
CA LEU A 14 39.44 -109.84 -10.00
C LEU A 14 38.79 -109.08 -11.12
N ALA A 15 38.12 -109.81 -12.11
CA ALA A 15 37.38 -109.17 -13.17
C ALA A 15 36.17 -108.37 -12.59
N ALA A 16 35.44 -108.95 -11.63
CA ALA A 16 34.35 -108.28 -10.95
C ALA A 16 34.82 -107.05 -10.14
N ALA A 17 35.94 -107.17 -9.44
CA ALA A 17 36.55 -106.08 -8.72
C ALA A 17 37.05 -104.96 -9.66
N GLY A 18 37.66 -105.36 -10.81
CA GLY A 18 38.03 -104.35 -11.84
C GLY A 18 36.84 -103.68 -12.48
N GLY A 19 35.78 -104.47 -12.78
CA GLY A 19 34.51 -103.90 -13.26
C GLY A 19 33.86 -102.91 -12.29
N MET A 20 33.81 -103.25 -11.01
CA MET A 20 33.29 -102.30 -9.95
C MET A 20 34.14 -101.04 -9.77
N ALA A 21 35.47 -101.14 -9.88
CA ALA A 21 36.35 -100.01 -9.86
C ALA A 21 36.14 -99.05 -11.02
N VAL A 22 35.95 -99.61 -12.25
CA VAL A 22 35.61 -98.78 -13.45
C VAL A 22 34.27 -98.12 -13.31
N PHE A 23 33.24 -98.84 -12.80
CA PHE A 23 31.90 -98.26 -12.53
C PHE A 23 31.95 -97.20 -11.45
N ALA A 24 32.75 -97.35 -10.37
CA ALA A 24 32.93 -96.39 -9.33
C ALA A 24 33.58 -95.07 -9.85
N VAL A 25 34.60 -95.22 -10.71
CA VAL A 25 35.23 -94.04 -11.35
C VAL A 25 34.29 -93.31 -12.32
N GLN A 26 33.51 -94.09 -13.11
CA GLN A 26 32.51 -93.50 -14.00
C GLN A 26 31.39 -92.81 -13.22
N ALA A 27 30.90 -93.43 -12.15
CA ALA A 27 29.89 -92.84 -11.29
C ALA A 27 30.39 -91.55 -10.57
N TYR A 28 31.66 -91.51 -10.16
CA TYR A 28 32.29 -90.32 -9.60
C TYR A 28 32.43 -89.19 -10.62
N LYS A 29 32.84 -89.50 -11.85
CA LYS A 29 32.90 -88.48 -12.92
C LYS A 29 31.52 -87.92 -13.27
N LEU A 30 30.54 -88.82 -13.37
CA LEU A 30 29.14 -88.37 -13.64
C LEU A 30 28.58 -87.46 -12.49
N ARG A 31 28.91 -87.83 -11.25
CA ARG A 31 28.54 -86.97 -10.11
C ARG A 31 29.19 -85.59 -10.20
N GLN A 32 30.50 -85.50 -10.53
CA GLN A 32 31.18 -84.20 -10.71
C GLN A 32 30.57 -83.41 -11.90
N GLU A 33 30.21 -84.07 -12.98
CA GLU A 33 29.54 -83.38 -14.11
C GLU A 33 28.13 -82.92 -13.74
N LEU A 34 27.40 -83.69 -12.96
CA LEU A 34 26.09 -83.31 -12.44
C LEU A 34 26.16 -82.11 -11.48
N GLU A 35 27.17 -82.14 -10.59
CA GLU A 35 27.41 -80.98 -9.67
C GLU A 35 27.73 -79.68 -10.43
N LYS A 36 28.60 -79.77 -11.45
CA LYS A 36 28.91 -78.63 -12.32
C LYS A 36 27.70 -78.12 -13.07
N ALA A 37 26.91 -79.09 -13.65
CA ALA A 37 25.67 -78.73 -14.37
C ALA A 37 24.64 -78.06 -13.43
N THR A 38 24.50 -78.59 -12.21
CA THR A 38 23.56 -77.93 -11.21
C THR A 38 24.01 -76.56 -10.77
N GLU A 39 25.36 -76.35 -10.66
CA GLU A 39 25.88 -75.00 -10.32
C GLU A 39 25.67 -74.02 -11.49
N ILE A 40 25.87 -74.46 -12.75
CA ILE A 40 25.57 -73.65 -13.94
C ILE A 40 24.08 -73.31 -14.00
N ILE A 41 23.19 -74.25 -13.74
CA ILE A 41 21.73 -74.03 -13.74
C ILE A 41 21.36 -73.01 -12.64
N ARG A 42 21.98 -73.10 -11.45
CA ARG A 42 21.75 -72.20 -10.38
C ARG A 42 22.21 -70.76 -10.71
N THR A 43 23.42 -70.63 -11.30
CA THR A 43 23.95 -69.30 -11.70
C THR A 43 23.12 -68.69 -12.84
N LEU A 44 22.68 -69.48 -13.81
CA LEU A 44 21.78 -69.06 -14.88
C LEU A 44 20.41 -68.63 -14.32
N GLY A 45 19.86 -69.35 -13.35
CA GLY A 45 18.62 -69.03 -12.69
C GLY A 45 18.72 -67.66 -11.91
N GLN A 46 19.87 -67.43 -11.22
CA GLN A 46 20.15 -66.19 -10.58
C GLN A 46 20.30 -65.00 -11.56
N ALA A 47 21.02 -65.25 -12.68
CA ALA A 47 21.18 -64.25 -13.73
C ALA A 47 19.83 -63.93 -14.43
N ALA A 48 19.00 -64.89 -14.63
CA ALA A 48 17.64 -64.70 -15.20
C ALA A 48 16.76 -63.87 -14.24
N ALA A 49 16.78 -64.21 -12.95
CA ALA A 49 16.04 -63.41 -11.92
C ALA A 49 16.54 -61.94 -11.80
N GLN A 50 17.86 -61.76 -11.91
CA GLN A 50 18.42 -60.39 -11.96
C GLN A 50 18.03 -59.64 -13.23
N ALA A 51 18.03 -60.30 -14.39
CA ALA A 51 17.59 -59.70 -15.65
C ALA A 51 16.11 -59.29 -15.61
N ASP A 52 15.23 -60.10 -15.02
CA ASP A 52 13.81 -59.76 -14.84
C ASP A 52 13.60 -58.60 -13.86
N SER A 53 14.37 -58.57 -12.78
CA SER A 53 14.37 -57.44 -11.83
C SER A 53 14.82 -56.15 -12.51
N LEU A 54 15.91 -56.17 -13.27
CA LEU A 54 16.40 -55.01 -14.04
C LEU A 54 15.41 -54.56 -15.11
N LYS A 55 14.73 -55.50 -15.78
CA LYS A 55 13.68 -55.18 -16.74
C LYS A 55 12.49 -54.49 -16.10
N GLY A 56 12.09 -54.96 -14.91
CA GLY A 56 11.06 -54.32 -14.11
C GLY A 56 11.44 -52.88 -13.67
N THR A 57 12.68 -52.69 -13.16
CA THR A 57 13.16 -51.35 -12.78
C THR A 57 13.31 -50.41 -13.97
N ASN A 58 13.77 -50.89 -15.11
CA ASN A 58 13.85 -50.09 -16.33
C ASN A 58 12.47 -49.65 -16.85
N SER A 59 11.48 -50.53 -16.78
CA SER A 59 10.10 -50.15 -17.17
C SER A 59 9.51 -49.09 -16.21
N GLN A 60 9.77 -49.19 -14.92
CA GLN A 60 9.35 -48.18 -13.94
C GLN A 60 10.07 -46.82 -14.16
N LEU A 61 11.37 -46.86 -14.46
CA LEU A 61 12.13 -45.66 -14.79
C LEU A 61 11.62 -44.99 -16.06
N ALA A 62 11.36 -45.80 -17.11
CA ALA A 62 10.79 -45.28 -18.36
C ALA A 62 9.44 -44.56 -18.12
N ALA A 63 8.53 -45.18 -17.35
CA ALA A 63 7.26 -44.58 -17.02
C ALA A 63 7.41 -43.27 -16.19
N ARG A 64 8.38 -43.21 -15.27
CA ARG A 64 8.69 -41.99 -14.51
C ARG A 64 9.24 -40.86 -15.38
N VAL A 65 10.13 -41.21 -16.33
CA VAL A 65 10.68 -40.22 -17.27
C VAL A 65 9.58 -39.69 -18.18
N GLU A 66 8.71 -40.55 -18.70
CA GLU A 66 7.57 -40.11 -19.52
C GLU A 66 6.61 -39.19 -18.74
N GLY A 67 6.30 -39.54 -17.48
CA GLY A 67 5.50 -38.70 -16.60
C GLY A 67 6.16 -37.32 -16.33
N ALA A 68 7.47 -37.30 -16.07
CA ALA A 68 8.22 -36.07 -15.87
C ALA A 68 8.26 -35.17 -17.12
N LEU A 69 8.45 -35.77 -18.30
CA LEU A 69 8.41 -35.05 -19.58
C LEU A 69 7.03 -34.45 -19.86
N ALA A 70 5.96 -35.20 -19.57
CA ALA A 70 4.60 -34.71 -19.72
C ALA A 70 4.29 -33.55 -18.74
N GLU A 71 4.83 -33.63 -17.54
CA GLU A 71 4.70 -32.53 -16.55
C GLU A 71 5.50 -31.27 -16.95
N ASP A 72 6.72 -31.46 -17.45
CA ASP A 72 7.55 -30.37 -17.97
C ASP A 72 6.90 -29.70 -19.19
N ALA A 73 6.30 -30.48 -20.09
CA ALA A 73 5.57 -29.93 -21.24
C ALA A 73 4.39 -29.03 -20.77
N LYS A 74 3.64 -29.48 -19.75
CA LYS A 74 2.56 -28.66 -19.18
C LYS A 74 3.08 -27.41 -18.53
N LYS A 75 4.18 -27.46 -17.78
CA LYS A 75 4.82 -26.31 -17.17
C LYS A 75 5.31 -25.31 -18.22
N THR A 76 5.89 -25.78 -19.29
CA THR A 76 6.36 -24.96 -20.40
C THR A 76 5.18 -24.21 -21.06
N GLN A 77 4.09 -24.93 -21.37
CA GLN A 77 2.89 -24.31 -21.92
C GLN A 77 2.29 -23.24 -20.98
N TRP A 78 2.29 -23.51 -19.68
CA TRP A 78 1.81 -22.53 -18.69
C TRP A 78 2.71 -21.30 -18.62
N LEU A 79 4.03 -21.46 -18.66
CA LEU A 79 4.99 -20.36 -18.70
C LEU A 79 4.84 -19.53 -19.98
N ASP A 80 4.68 -20.16 -21.13
CA ASP A 80 4.45 -19.46 -22.41
C ASP A 80 3.17 -18.65 -22.36
N HIS A 81 2.09 -19.19 -21.78
CA HIS A 81 0.84 -18.46 -21.60
C HIS A 81 1.01 -17.25 -20.68
N GLN A 82 1.70 -17.42 -19.55
CA GLN A 82 2.00 -16.30 -18.64
C GLN A 82 2.87 -15.23 -19.29
N GLN A 83 3.84 -15.64 -20.09
CA GLN A 83 4.67 -14.69 -20.82
C GLN A 83 3.86 -13.88 -21.83
N GLN A 84 2.97 -14.51 -22.59
CA GLN A 84 2.06 -13.81 -23.49
C GLN A 84 1.13 -12.85 -22.74
N GLU A 85 0.60 -13.25 -21.60
CA GLU A 85 -0.23 -12.38 -20.76
C GLU A 85 0.55 -11.15 -20.24
N LEU A 86 1.80 -11.36 -19.80
CA LEU A 86 2.68 -10.28 -19.38
C LEU A 86 3.01 -9.31 -20.52
N GLU A 87 3.28 -9.81 -21.71
CA GLU A 87 3.52 -8.97 -22.90
C GLU A 87 2.28 -8.17 -23.30
N TRP A 88 1.11 -8.79 -23.24
CA TRP A 88 -0.16 -8.10 -23.47
C TRP A 88 -0.40 -7.01 -22.43
N LEU A 89 -0.22 -7.31 -21.13
CA LEU A 89 -0.38 -6.34 -20.03
C LEU A 89 0.60 -5.17 -20.17
N ARG A 90 1.86 -5.43 -20.56
CA ARG A 90 2.85 -4.36 -20.82
C ARG A 90 2.41 -3.47 -21.97
N SER A 91 1.95 -4.07 -23.07
CA SER A 91 1.42 -3.32 -24.22
C SER A 91 0.22 -2.46 -23.83
N GLU A 92 -0.68 -2.98 -22.98
CA GLU A 92 -1.82 -2.22 -22.47
C GLU A 92 -1.39 -1.09 -21.53
N LEU A 93 -0.38 -1.31 -20.68
CA LEU A 93 0.18 -0.28 -19.82
C LEU A 93 0.87 0.84 -20.61
N GLU A 94 1.57 0.49 -21.69
CA GLU A 94 2.20 1.48 -22.58
C GLU A 94 1.18 2.37 -23.32
N LYS A 95 0.00 1.84 -23.62
CA LYS A 95 -1.11 2.60 -24.24
C LYS A 95 -1.80 3.56 -23.27
N ARG A 96 -1.65 3.34 -21.95
CA ARG A 96 -2.27 4.23 -20.95
C ARG A 96 -1.49 5.54 -20.87
N PRO A 97 -2.20 6.68 -20.77
CA PRO A 97 -1.52 7.95 -20.57
C PRO A 97 -0.69 7.91 -19.28
N LYS A 98 0.53 8.41 -19.34
CA LYS A 98 1.38 8.52 -18.16
C LYS A 98 0.72 9.45 -17.15
N VAL A 99 0.50 8.97 -15.92
CA VAL A 99 -0.05 9.77 -14.85
C VAL A 99 1.08 10.45 -14.09
N THR A 100 1.10 11.77 -14.12
CA THR A 100 2.02 12.59 -13.33
C THR A 100 1.26 13.20 -12.17
N ARG A 101 1.67 12.93 -10.95
CA ARG A 101 1.04 13.47 -9.74
C ARG A 101 1.80 14.70 -9.26
N LYS A 102 1.11 15.86 -9.19
CA LYS A 102 1.63 17.10 -8.62
C LYS A 102 1.00 17.35 -7.27
N MET A 103 1.83 17.36 -6.24
CA MET A 103 1.39 17.53 -4.86
C MET A 103 1.60 18.96 -4.41
N TYR A 104 0.57 19.52 -3.75
CA TYR A 104 0.58 20.85 -3.17
C TYR A 104 0.27 20.74 -1.69
N ARG A 105 1.18 21.22 -0.84
CA ARG A 105 1.05 21.09 0.61
C ARG A 105 0.42 22.32 1.23
N ILE A 106 -0.59 22.08 2.06
CA ILE A 106 -1.27 23.09 2.87
C ILE A 106 -1.00 22.76 4.33
N LEU A 107 -0.38 23.68 5.03
CA LEU A 107 -0.09 23.57 6.46
C LEU A 107 -1.21 24.21 7.26
N THR A 108 -1.82 23.47 8.20
CA THR A 108 -2.86 24.00 9.09
C THR A 108 -2.26 24.32 10.47
N LEU A 109 -2.40 25.56 10.91
CA LEU A 109 -1.88 26.07 12.17
C LEU A 109 -3.01 26.64 13.04
N GLY A 110 -2.87 26.52 14.35
CA GLY A 110 -3.80 27.06 15.35
C GLY A 110 -3.66 26.31 16.66
N ILE A 111 -4.10 26.88 17.75
CA ILE A 111 -4.02 26.24 19.07
C ILE A 111 -5.04 25.08 19.18
N LYS A 112 -4.89 24.25 20.21
CA LYS A 112 -5.79 23.12 20.46
C LYS A 112 -7.25 23.57 20.61
N GLY A 113 -8.16 22.83 19.96
CA GLY A 113 -9.59 23.06 20.04
C GLY A 113 -10.16 24.15 19.13
N THR A 114 -9.35 24.78 18.24
CA THR A 114 -9.83 25.77 17.27
C THR A 114 -10.66 25.20 16.13
N GLY A 115 -10.74 23.87 15.99
CA GLY A 115 -11.51 23.19 14.93
C GLY A 115 -10.71 22.87 13.68
N LYS A 116 -9.37 22.87 13.73
CA LYS A 116 -8.50 22.47 12.61
C LYS A 116 -8.87 21.12 12.03
N THR A 117 -8.87 20.10 12.87
CA THR A 117 -9.22 18.73 12.51
C THR A 117 -10.61 18.64 11.87
N SER A 118 -11.59 19.36 12.42
CA SER A 118 -12.94 19.39 11.85
C SER A 118 -12.96 19.97 10.43
N LEU A 119 -12.20 21.02 10.19
CA LEU A 119 -12.07 21.64 8.87
C LEU A 119 -11.35 20.72 7.88
N THR A 120 -10.23 20.12 8.30
CA THR A 120 -9.45 19.20 7.45
C THR A 120 -10.19 17.92 7.11
N LEU A 121 -10.89 17.33 8.07
CA LEU A 121 -11.72 16.15 7.85
C LEU A 121 -12.90 16.42 6.91
N LYS A 122 -13.64 17.51 7.13
CA LYS A 122 -14.72 17.93 6.22
C LYS A 122 -14.21 18.20 4.81
N TRP A 123 -13.02 18.73 4.67
CA TRP A 123 -12.44 18.89 3.35
C TRP A 123 -12.06 17.57 2.69
N ALA A 124 -11.45 16.64 3.45
CA ALA A 124 -11.06 15.33 2.93
C ALA A 124 -12.30 14.49 2.57
N ASN A 125 -13.33 14.55 3.40
CA ASN A 125 -14.61 13.88 3.20
C ASN A 125 -15.75 14.78 3.69
N PRO A 126 -16.45 15.50 2.79
CA PRO A 126 -17.55 16.41 3.17
C PRO A 126 -18.71 15.74 3.91
N LEU A 127 -18.89 14.43 3.74
CA LEU A 127 -19.97 13.65 4.35
C LEU A 127 -19.58 13.03 5.70
N ILE A 128 -18.40 13.35 6.22
CA ILE A 128 -17.95 12.78 7.50
C ILE A 128 -18.76 13.35 8.66
N ASP A 129 -19.27 12.47 9.51
CA ASP A 129 -19.79 12.87 10.80
C ASP A 129 -18.61 13.18 11.74
N LEU A 130 -18.55 14.42 12.21
CA LEU A 130 -17.46 14.89 13.06
C LEU A 130 -17.49 14.28 14.47
N GLY A 131 -18.63 13.75 14.92
CA GLY A 131 -18.78 13.04 16.21
C GLY A 131 -17.97 13.65 17.37
N THR A 132 -17.51 12.81 18.25
CA THR A 132 -16.55 13.16 19.31
C THR A 132 -15.12 12.95 18.80
N LEU A 133 -14.52 13.97 18.20
CA LEU A 133 -13.12 13.94 17.83
C LEU A 133 -12.23 13.97 19.08
N GLN A 134 -11.44 12.93 19.27
CA GLN A 134 -10.35 12.91 20.25
C GLN A 134 -9.14 13.64 19.65
N GLY A 135 -8.38 14.34 20.49
CA GLY A 135 -7.22 15.13 20.07
C GLY A 135 -6.27 14.36 19.15
N THR A 136 -5.91 14.97 18.05
CA THR A 136 -5.20 14.35 16.93
C THR A 136 -3.69 14.34 17.14
N LYS A 137 -3.08 13.22 16.78
CA LYS A 137 -1.68 13.18 16.33
C LYS A 137 -1.58 13.91 14.99
N ILE A 138 -0.37 14.25 14.57
CA ILE A 138 -0.12 14.84 13.23
C ILE A 138 -0.70 13.90 12.17
N GLU A 139 -1.70 14.36 11.43
CA GLU A 139 -2.34 13.61 10.38
C GLU A 139 -2.24 14.38 9.06
N ARG A 140 -2.08 13.64 7.97
CA ARG A 140 -2.03 14.19 6.62
C ARG A 140 -3.17 13.61 5.81
N TYR A 141 -3.91 14.50 5.17
CA TYR A 141 -5.05 14.14 4.33
C TYR A 141 -4.78 14.55 2.90
N GLU A 142 -4.93 13.61 1.99
CA GLU A 142 -4.75 13.85 0.56
C GLU A 142 -6.10 13.86 -0.15
N ARG A 143 -6.26 14.81 -1.07
CA ARG A 143 -7.40 14.84 -1.98
C ARG A 143 -6.96 15.28 -3.35
N THR A 144 -7.29 14.47 -4.37
CA THR A 144 -7.14 14.90 -5.76
C THR A 144 -8.23 15.92 -6.09
N VAL A 145 -7.80 17.10 -6.49
CA VAL A 145 -8.70 18.23 -6.76
C VAL A 145 -8.95 18.46 -8.23
N SER A 146 -8.03 18.02 -9.11
CA SER A 146 -8.14 18.25 -10.54
C SER A 146 -7.34 17.22 -11.33
N HIS A 147 -7.82 16.90 -12.53
CA HIS A 147 -7.14 16.09 -13.54
C HIS A 147 -7.03 16.90 -14.83
N VAL A 148 -5.83 17.06 -15.34
CA VAL A 148 -5.58 17.69 -16.64
C VAL A 148 -5.04 16.62 -17.58
N SER A 149 -5.85 16.19 -18.53
CA SER A 149 -5.46 15.18 -19.51
C SER A 149 -5.03 15.83 -20.81
N THR A 150 -3.85 15.44 -21.29
CA THR A 150 -3.35 15.68 -22.64
C THR A 150 -3.31 14.35 -23.38
N LYS A 151 -2.97 14.34 -24.69
CA LYS A 151 -2.98 13.10 -25.48
C LYS A 151 -2.13 11.97 -24.84
N ASP A 152 -0.99 12.30 -24.26
CA ASP A 152 -0.01 11.32 -23.79
C ASP A 152 0.15 11.30 -22.26
N ASN A 153 -0.33 12.33 -21.57
CA ASN A 153 -0.10 12.51 -20.15
C ASN A 153 -1.37 12.99 -19.45
N THR A 154 -1.64 12.42 -18.28
CA THR A 154 -2.63 12.95 -17.33
C THR A 154 -1.90 13.50 -16.11
N THR A 155 -2.12 14.78 -15.78
CA THR A 155 -1.58 15.38 -14.57
C THR A 155 -2.67 15.44 -13.51
N GLU A 156 -2.45 14.75 -12.41
CA GLU A 156 -3.28 14.84 -11.21
C GLU A 156 -2.74 15.93 -10.29
N HIS A 157 -3.59 16.86 -9.92
CA HIS A 157 -3.29 17.89 -8.92
C HIS A 157 -3.87 17.47 -7.58
N VAL A 158 -2.99 17.21 -6.61
CA VAL A 158 -3.35 16.67 -5.29
C VAL A 158 -2.99 17.67 -4.22
N PHE A 159 -3.94 17.99 -3.35
CA PHE A 159 -3.66 18.71 -2.11
C PHE A 159 -3.38 17.72 -0.98
N GLU A 160 -2.29 17.96 -0.28
CA GLU A 160 -1.96 17.32 0.99
C GLU A 160 -2.16 18.38 2.08
N VAL A 161 -3.10 18.15 2.99
CA VAL A 161 -3.36 19.02 4.13
C VAL A 161 -2.81 18.38 5.38
N GLY A 162 -1.83 19.02 6.00
CA GLY A 162 -1.26 18.60 7.28
C GLY A 162 -2.07 19.20 8.44
N ASP A 163 -2.71 18.36 9.25
CA ASP A 163 -3.33 18.74 10.50
C ASP A 163 -2.33 18.61 11.65
N TRP A 164 -1.85 19.73 12.13
CA TRP A 164 -0.91 19.81 13.24
C TRP A 164 -1.64 20.07 14.54
N GLY A 165 -1.54 19.13 15.47
CA GLY A 165 -2.09 19.30 16.82
C GLY A 165 -1.56 20.57 17.44
N GLY A 166 -2.43 21.38 18.07
CA GLY A 166 -2.07 22.68 18.65
C GLY A 166 -1.05 22.61 19.80
N GLU A 167 -0.63 21.41 20.20
CA GLU A 167 0.40 21.16 21.23
C GLU A 167 1.82 21.13 20.61
N HIS A 168 1.94 21.12 19.27
CA HIS A 168 3.20 20.86 18.57
C HIS A 168 3.56 21.95 17.56
N ILE A 169 3.45 23.23 17.97
CA ILE A 169 3.89 24.35 17.10
C ILE A 169 5.38 24.23 16.73
N VAL A 170 6.19 23.62 17.59
CA VAL A 170 7.61 23.35 17.30
C VAL A 170 7.77 22.37 16.12
N ASP A 171 6.91 21.37 16.02
CA ASP A 171 6.96 20.40 14.93
C ASP A 171 6.49 21.06 13.60
N ALA A 172 5.51 21.97 13.67
CA ALA A 172 5.12 22.79 12.53
C ALA A 172 6.27 23.67 12.02
N GLN A 173 7.14 24.14 12.91
CA GLN A 173 8.35 24.88 12.55
C GLN A 173 9.31 23.98 11.75
N GLN A 174 9.48 22.73 12.15
CA GLN A 174 10.33 21.79 11.43
C GLN A 174 9.79 21.50 10.02
N GLU A 175 8.48 21.31 9.87
CA GLU A 175 7.85 21.13 8.55
C GLU A 175 8.11 22.33 7.62
N LEU A 176 8.01 23.56 8.13
CA LEU A 176 8.31 24.78 7.36
C LEU A 176 9.77 24.86 6.89
N ILE A 177 10.68 24.27 7.66
CA ILE A 177 12.10 24.22 7.31
C ILE A 177 12.37 23.11 6.29
N GLU A 178 11.80 21.94 6.47
CA GLU A 178 12.10 20.75 5.68
C GLU A 178 11.32 20.67 4.36
N THR A 179 10.05 21.07 4.39
CA THR A 179 9.14 20.89 3.25
C THR A 179 8.78 22.21 2.55
N GLU A 180 8.40 22.11 1.29
CA GLU A 180 7.87 23.22 0.52
C GLU A 180 6.36 23.33 0.77
N ILE A 181 5.93 24.46 1.35
CA ILE A 181 4.53 24.73 1.68
C ILE A 181 3.95 25.68 0.63
N HIS A 182 2.85 25.26 -0.01
CA HIS A 182 2.19 26.03 -1.07
C HIS A 182 1.02 26.87 -0.55
N GLY A 183 0.42 26.45 0.56
CA GLY A 183 -0.66 27.15 1.24
C GLY A 183 -0.57 27.04 2.75
N MET A 184 -1.15 28.00 3.46
CA MET A 184 -1.22 27.98 4.92
C MET A 184 -2.63 28.32 5.39
N LEU A 185 -3.18 27.50 6.28
CA LEU A 185 -4.45 27.71 6.93
C LEU A 185 -4.21 28.04 8.40
N LEU A 186 -4.46 29.28 8.77
CA LEU A 186 -4.44 29.73 10.16
C LEU A 186 -5.85 29.65 10.72
N VAL A 187 -6.07 28.85 11.76
CA VAL A 187 -7.38 28.68 12.37
C VAL A 187 -7.37 29.26 13.78
N VAL A 188 -8.22 30.26 13.98
CA VAL A 188 -8.53 30.83 15.27
C VAL A 188 -10.01 30.63 15.57
N ASP A 189 -10.41 30.74 16.84
CA ASP A 189 -11.81 30.57 17.25
C ASP A 189 -12.25 31.67 18.25
N LEU A 190 -13.54 31.92 18.28
CA LEU A 190 -14.12 32.93 19.17
C LEU A 190 -14.35 32.42 20.59
N GLY A 191 -14.26 31.10 20.81
CA GLY A 191 -14.45 30.54 22.15
C GLY A 191 -13.93 29.09 22.22
N GLY A 192 -13.61 28.62 23.41
CA GLY A 192 -13.07 27.27 23.64
C GLY A 192 -14.03 26.14 23.24
N LYS A 193 -13.68 24.92 23.61
CA LYS A 193 -14.56 23.76 23.44
C LYS A 193 -15.83 23.98 24.25
N ASP A 194 -16.99 23.71 23.67
CA ASP A 194 -18.30 23.84 24.30
C ASP A 194 -18.68 25.29 24.78
N ALA A 195 -17.98 26.31 24.26
CA ALA A 195 -18.30 27.70 24.54
C ALA A 195 -19.70 28.07 24.01
N LYS A 196 -20.47 28.82 24.81
CA LYS A 196 -21.79 29.36 24.43
C LYS A 196 -21.74 30.86 24.11
N GLN A 197 -20.61 31.49 24.31
CA GLN A 197 -20.37 32.91 24.05
C GLN A 197 -18.89 33.11 23.72
N VAL A 198 -18.56 34.28 23.19
CA VAL A 198 -17.18 34.69 22.93
C VAL A 198 -16.38 34.66 24.22
N ASP A 199 -15.20 34.07 24.19
CA ASP A 199 -14.27 34.00 25.34
C ASP A 199 -13.07 34.92 25.08
N PRO A 200 -13.01 36.11 25.74
CA PRO A 200 -11.91 37.03 25.53
C PRO A 200 -10.54 36.51 25.94
N LEU A 201 -10.47 35.61 26.95
CA LEU A 201 -9.20 35.00 27.38
C LEU A 201 -8.68 34.04 26.32
N ARG A 202 -9.59 33.35 25.69
CA ARG A 202 -9.26 32.45 24.55
C ARG A 202 -8.76 33.23 23.34
N VAL A 203 -9.39 34.33 23.03
CA VAL A 203 -8.95 35.26 21.97
C VAL A 203 -7.55 35.77 22.24
N ASP A 204 -7.33 36.30 23.48
CA ASP A 204 -6.04 36.83 23.91
C ASP A 204 -4.92 35.74 23.85
N GLN A 205 -5.22 34.51 24.26
CA GLN A 205 -4.29 33.38 24.12
C GLN A 205 -3.87 33.18 22.66
N GLN A 206 -4.81 33.24 21.70
CA GLN A 206 -4.53 33.07 20.29
C GLN A 206 -3.75 34.25 19.70
N LEU A 207 -4.06 35.46 20.10
CA LEU A 207 -3.30 36.64 19.69
C LEU A 207 -1.84 36.58 20.17
N ARG A 208 -1.60 36.09 21.39
CA ARG A 208 -0.23 35.87 21.91
C ARG A 208 0.50 34.76 21.11
N GLU A 209 -0.19 33.71 20.69
CA GLU A 209 0.42 32.64 19.93
C GLU A 209 0.81 33.09 18.51
N PHE A 210 -0.01 33.92 17.89
CA PHE A 210 0.23 34.51 16.58
C PHE A 210 0.80 35.92 16.60
N GLN A 211 1.56 36.25 17.64
CA GLN A 211 2.25 37.55 17.74
C GLN A 211 3.23 37.77 16.57
N PRO A 212 3.66 39.03 16.29
CA PRO A 212 4.51 39.33 15.13
C PRO A 212 5.78 38.48 15.01
N GLN A 213 6.38 38.11 16.15
CA GLN A 213 7.59 37.25 16.15
C GLN A 213 7.30 35.84 15.60
N ALA A 214 6.19 35.23 16.02
CA ALA A 214 5.76 33.94 15.52
C ALA A 214 5.41 33.99 14.02
N LEU A 215 4.68 35.04 13.60
CA LEU A 215 4.37 35.28 12.20
C LEU A 215 5.63 35.45 11.35
N LYS A 216 6.63 36.21 11.85
CA LYS A 216 7.91 36.40 11.17
C LYS A 216 8.65 35.06 10.98
N PHE A 217 8.51 34.13 11.91
CA PHE A 217 9.05 32.79 11.78
C PHE A 217 8.28 31.99 10.73
N PHE A 218 6.94 31.95 10.81
CA PHE A 218 6.10 31.22 9.85
C PHE A 218 6.27 31.73 8.42
N PHE A 219 6.44 33.02 8.23
CA PHE A 219 6.68 33.68 6.95
C PHE A 219 8.15 33.96 6.71
N GLY A 220 9.02 33.02 7.06
CA GLY A 220 10.44 33.08 6.72
C GLY A 220 10.67 33.07 5.19
N PRO A 221 11.91 33.35 4.74
CA PRO A 221 12.21 33.50 3.31
C PRO A 221 11.79 32.31 2.44
N LYS A 222 11.95 31.09 2.95
CA LYS A 222 11.56 29.86 2.24
C LYS A 222 10.05 29.78 2.05
N THR A 223 9.28 30.04 3.12
CA THR A 223 7.82 30.01 3.06
C THR A 223 7.29 31.12 2.15
N VAL A 224 7.82 32.33 2.23
CA VAL A 224 7.42 33.45 1.35
C VAL A 224 7.70 33.13 -0.12
N ALA A 225 8.77 32.39 -0.42
CA ALA A 225 9.10 32.01 -1.80
C ALA A 225 8.15 30.93 -2.37
N SER A 226 7.63 30.01 -1.56
CA SER A 226 6.81 28.87 -2.01
C SER A 226 5.32 29.04 -1.74
N CYS A 227 4.93 29.65 -0.63
CA CYS A 227 3.55 29.80 -0.21
C CYS A 227 2.83 30.87 -1.02
N LYS A 228 1.80 30.47 -1.75
CA LYS A 228 1.02 31.37 -2.62
C LYS A 228 -0.20 31.95 -1.95
N THR A 229 -0.78 31.21 -1.01
CA THR A 229 -2.07 31.58 -0.39
C THR A 229 -2.05 31.28 1.10
N VAL A 230 -2.49 32.26 1.88
CA VAL A 230 -2.75 32.12 3.31
C VAL A 230 -4.21 32.45 3.57
N VAL A 231 -4.89 31.56 4.29
CA VAL A 231 -6.26 31.82 4.75
C VAL A 231 -6.27 31.89 6.27
N LEU A 232 -6.72 33.00 6.81
CA LEU A 232 -7.10 33.10 8.21
C LEU A 232 -8.58 32.73 8.32
N PHE A 233 -8.88 31.62 9.01
CA PHE A 233 -10.25 31.20 9.28
C PHE A 233 -10.60 31.47 10.73
N ILE A 234 -11.54 32.38 10.94
CA ILE A 234 -12.10 32.69 12.27
C ILE A 234 -13.30 31.80 12.48
N ASN A 235 -13.10 30.75 13.26
CA ASN A 235 -14.07 29.69 13.52
C ASN A 235 -15.05 30.04 14.64
N LYS A 236 -16.13 29.29 14.74
CA LYS A 236 -17.20 29.43 15.75
C LYS A 236 -17.93 30.76 15.66
N SER A 237 -18.17 31.22 14.46
CA SER A 237 -18.98 32.43 14.20
C SER A 237 -20.41 32.33 14.73
N ASP A 238 -20.87 31.11 15.00
CA ASP A 238 -22.16 30.82 15.65
C ASP A 238 -22.26 31.35 17.11
N LEU A 239 -21.15 31.76 17.71
CA LEU A 239 -21.13 32.41 19.02
C LEU A 239 -21.50 33.91 18.95
N LEU A 240 -21.56 34.49 17.74
CA LEU A 240 -21.96 35.88 17.53
C LEU A 240 -23.41 35.94 17.04
N ALA A 241 -24.13 36.93 17.53
CA ALA A 241 -25.52 37.18 17.10
C ALA A 241 -25.57 38.30 16.06
N GLY A 242 -26.43 38.16 15.07
CA GLY A 242 -26.64 39.21 14.07
C GLY A 242 -26.78 38.68 12.64
N THR A 243 -26.76 39.60 11.69
CA THR A 243 -26.70 39.25 10.28
C THR A 243 -25.31 38.72 9.91
N PRO A 244 -25.17 37.92 8.85
CA PRO A 244 -23.86 37.42 8.40
C PRO A 244 -22.81 38.52 8.25
N GLN A 245 -23.19 39.68 7.75
CA GLN A 245 -22.30 40.81 7.58
C GLN A 245 -21.89 41.48 8.93
N GLN A 246 -22.77 41.47 9.92
CA GLN A 246 -22.46 41.95 11.27
C GLN A 246 -21.49 40.98 11.97
N ILE A 247 -21.79 39.70 11.92
CA ILE A 247 -20.94 38.63 12.47
C ILE A 247 -19.54 38.69 11.86
N GLU A 248 -19.44 38.85 10.53
CA GLU A 248 -18.15 38.93 9.85
C GLU A 248 -17.35 40.17 10.33
N ARG A 249 -17.98 41.35 10.43
CA ARG A 249 -17.33 42.58 10.89
C ARG A 249 -16.86 42.45 12.34
N GLU A 250 -17.71 41.93 13.21
CA GLU A 250 -17.40 41.77 14.62
C GLU A 250 -16.26 40.77 14.83
N ALA A 251 -16.30 39.61 14.19
CA ALA A 251 -15.23 38.64 14.26
C ALA A 251 -13.89 39.18 13.74
N GLN A 252 -13.92 39.93 12.62
CA GLN A 252 -12.72 40.60 12.10
C GLN A 252 -12.22 41.71 13.02
N GLN A 253 -13.10 42.40 13.70
CA GLN A 253 -12.73 43.44 14.69
C GLN A 253 -12.03 42.81 15.89
N ILE A 254 -12.52 41.68 16.39
CA ILE A 254 -11.91 40.95 17.52
C ILE A 254 -10.48 40.52 17.16
N TYR A 255 -10.21 40.10 15.95
CA TYR A 255 -8.88 39.70 15.47
C TYR A 255 -8.15 40.74 14.64
N SER A 256 -8.53 42.03 14.76
CA SER A 256 -7.99 43.12 13.96
C SER A 256 -6.45 43.26 14.03
N GLU A 257 -5.87 43.03 15.21
CA GLU A 257 -4.41 43.02 15.39
C GLU A 257 -3.73 41.92 14.57
N LEU A 258 -4.22 40.69 14.66
CA LEU A 258 -3.70 39.56 13.88
C LEU A 258 -3.86 39.82 12.38
N ILE A 259 -5.01 40.29 11.96
CA ILE A 259 -5.29 40.63 10.57
C ILE A 259 -4.32 41.70 10.05
N THR A 260 -4.05 42.73 10.84
CA THR A 260 -3.11 43.79 10.48
C THR A 260 -1.69 43.25 10.33
N ASN A 261 -1.26 42.41 11.25
CA ASN A 261 0.05 41.76 11.20
C ASN A 261 0.20 40.82 9.99
N LEU A 262 -0.83 40.06 9.64
CA LEU A 262 -0.84 39.22 8.44
C LEU A 262 -0.77 40.03 7.15
N ARG A 263 -1.47 41.15 7.07
CA ARG A 263 -1.47 42.02 5.89
C ARG A 263 -0.10 42.59 5.54
N LEU A 264 0.86 42.61 6.47
CA LEU A 264 2.25 42.97 6.16
C LEU A 264 2.90 42.06 5.12
N TYR A 265 2.42 40.81 4.97
CA TYR A 265 2.92 39.85 4.00
C TYR A 265 2.14 39.84 2.69
N GLN A 266 1.11 40.67 2.54
CA GLN A 266 0.18 40.68 1.40
C GLN A 266 0.86 41.06 0.07
N SER A 267 2.02 41.72 0.10
CA SER A 267 2.82 42.02 -1.10
C SER A 267 3.40 40.80 -1.80
N HIS A 268 3.54 39.68 -1.08
CA HIS A 268 4.17 38.45 -1.57
C HIS A 268 3.21 37.26 -1.60
N ILE A 269 2.20 37.25 -0.73
CA ILE A 269 1.29 36.11 -0.51
C ILE A 269 -0.15 36.60 -0.59
N ASN A 270 -1.01 35.84 -1.29
CA ASN A 270 -2.44 36.12 -1.30
C ASN A 270 -3.06 35.78 0.07
N ILE A 271 -3.48 36.80 0.83
CA ILE A 271 -4.06 36.61 2.16
C ILE A 271 -5.58 36.80 2.08
N ARG A 272 -6.32 35.80 2.59
CA ARG A 272 -7.77 35.83 2.70
C ARG A 272 -8.19 35.64 4.14
N ILE A 273 -9.26 36.33 4.52
CA ILE A 273 -9.84 36.24 5.86
C ILE A 273 -11.26 35.72 5.66
N LEU A 274 -11.58 34.61 6.33
CA LEU A 274 -12.89 34.01 6.32
C LEU A 274 -13.41 33.90 7.76
N VAL A 275 -14.69 34.14 7.90
CA VAL A 275 -15.41 33.96 9.17
C VAL A 275 -16.46 32.87 8.96
N GLY A 276 -16.49 31.89 9.85
CA GLY A 276 -17.41 30.76 9.67
C GLY A 276 -17.50 29.85 10.88
N SER A 277 -18.21 28.75 10.69
CA SER A 277 -18.32 27.69 11.70
C SER A 277 -18.06 26.34 11.06
N ALA A 278 -17.04 25.65 11.53
CA ALA A 278 -16.71 24.28 11.08
C ALA A 278 -17.84 23.30 11.41
N THR A 279 -18.55 23.49 12.51
CA THR A 279 -19.67 22.65 12.92
C THR A 279 -20.87 22.79 11.99
N TYR A 280 -21.24 24.03 11.69
CA TYR A 280 -22.41 24.34 10.85
C TYR A 280 -22.07 24.55 9.37
N GLY A 281 -20.81 24.32 8.96
CA GLY A 281 -20.38 24.45 7.57
C GLY A 281 -20.27 25.88 7.04
N HIS A 282 -20.58 26.89 7.83
CA HIS A 282 -20.57 28.28 7.37
C HIS A 282 -19.18 28.67 6.85
N SER A 283 -19.13 29.10 5.59
CA SER A 283 -17.91 29.53 4.88
C SER A 283 -16.86 28.44 4.66
N THR A 284 -17.07 27.19 5.09
CA THR A 284 -16.08 26.10 4.91
C THR A 284 -15.90 25.75 3.43
N HIS A 285 -16.96 25.83 2.64
CA HIS A 285 -16.92 25.58 1.20
C HIS A 285 -16.09 26.64 0.43
N HIS A 286 -16.02 27.87 0.93
CA HIS A 286 -15.18 28.91 0.33
C HIS A 286 -13.70 28.72 0.67
N LEU A 287 -13.40 28.10 1.80
CA LEU A 287 -12.03 27.94 2.29
C LEU A 287 -11.11 27.26 1.26
N PHE A 288 -11.51 26.09 0.79
CA PHE A 288 -10.67 25.30 -0.11
C PHE A 288 -10.73 25.79 -1.57
N SER A 289 -11.82 26.42 -2.00
CA SER A 289 -11.84 27.09 -3.31
C SER A 289 -10.78 28.18 -3.41
N HIS A 290 -10.50 28.92 -2.32
CA HIS A 290 -9.43 29.91 -2.29
C HIS A 290 -8.04 29.27 -2.44
N PHE A 291 -7.80 28.10 -1.87
CA PHE A 291 -6.54 27.40 -2.09
C PHE A 291 -6.42 26.90 -3.54
N VAL A 292 -7.49 26.40 -4.14
CA VAL A 292 -7.50 26.00 -5.55
C VAL A 292 -7.17 27.19 -6.44
N GLU A 293 -7.87 28.30 -6.28
CA GLU A 293 -7.66 29.52 -7.07
C GLU A 293 -6.26 30.12 -6.88
N GLY A 294 -5.71 30.07 -5.66
CA GLY A 294 -4.43 30.69 -5.36
C GLY A 294 -3.21 29.84 -5.62
N ILE A 295 -3.32 28.51 -5.58
CA ILE A 295 -2.20 27.60 -5.67
C ILE A 295 -2.09 26.94 -7.05
N LEU A 296 -3.21 26.44 -7.60
CA LEU A 296 -3.19 25.72 -8.86
C LEU A 296 -2.93 26.66 -10.04
N PRO A 297 -2.26 26.16 -11.10
CA PRO A 297 -2.17 26.91 -12.33
C PRO A 297 -3.55 27.03 -12.99
N ARG A 298 -3.79 28.14 -13.67
CA ARG A 298 -5.13 28.46 -14.26
C ARG A 298 -5.67 27.40 -15.22
N ASN A 299 -4.81 26.63 -15.86
CA ASN A 299 -5.19 25.54 -16.76
C ASN A 299 -5.52 24.25 -16.02
N ALA A 300 -5.34 24.19 -14.70
CA ALA A 300 -5.61 23.01 -13.89
C ALA A 300 -7.02 22.98 -13.29
N TYR A 301 -7.78 24.06 -13.41
CA TYR A 301 -9.16 24.15 -12.93
C TYR A 301 -10.00 25.05 -13.84
N ASP A 302 -11.27 24.78 -13.88
CA ASP A 302 -12.25 25.61 -14.55
C ASP A 302 -13.29 26.16 -13.57
N THR A 303 -14.14 27.06 -14.06
CA THR A 303 -15.21 27.66 -13.24
C THR A 303 -16.21 26.60 -12.77
N GLN A 304 -16.43 25.53 -13.55
CA GLN A 304 -17.36 24.45 -13.17
C GLN A 304 -16.80 23.63 -12.01
N LEU A 305 -15.47 23.33 -11.97
CA LEU A 305 -14.83 22.66 -10.85
C LEU A 305 -15.01 23.46 -9.58
N LEU A 306 -14.71 24.77 -9.62
CA LEU A 306 -14.88 25.64 -8.47
C LEU A 306 -16.34 25.72 -8.01
N GLN A 307 -17.27 25.73 -8.95
CA GLN A 307 -18.70 25.73 -8.64
C GLN A 307 -19.15 24.42 -8.00
N ARG A 308 -18.67 23.26 -8.50
CA ARG A 308 -18.94 21.95 -7.88
C ARG A 308 -18.38 21.89 -6.46
N MET A 309 -17.13 22.31 -6.25
CA MET A 309 -16.54 22.36 -4.91
C MET A 309 -17.33 23.23 -3.93
N LYS A 310 -17.94 24.31 -4.42
CA LYS A 310 -18.82 25.17 -3.62
C LYS A 310 -20.16 24.49 -3.34
N ASN A 311 -20.73 23.81 -4.30
CA ASN A 311 -22.03 23.16 -4.19
C ASN A 311 -21.96 21.87 -3.36
N ASP A 312 -20.95 21.00 -3.59
CA ASP A 312 -20.78 19.73 -2.86
C ASP A 312 -20.70 19.94 -1.34
N LEU A 313 -20.12 21.04 -0.93
CA LEU A 313 -20.01 21.39 0.49
C LEU A 313 -21.28 22.10 1.02
N ALA A 314 -21.99 22.84 0.17
CA ALA A 314 -23.25 23.50 0.54
C ALA A 314 -24.41 22.48 0.68
N ASP A 315 -24.45 21.46 -0.18
CA ASP A 315 -25.45 20.39 -0.10
C ASP A 315 -25.24 19.50 1.14
N ALA A 316 -23.98 19.21 1.52
CA ALA A 316 -23.69 18.51 2.76
C ALA A 316 -24.20 19.24 4.02
N ASP A 317 -24.15 20.57 4.01
CA ASP A 317 -24.64 21.41 5.10
C ASP A 317 -26.18 21.45 5.16
N SER A 318 -26.88 21.37 4.03
CA SER A 318 -28.35 21.33 3.97
C SER A 318 -28.94 20.05 4.55
N TYR A 319 -28.25 18.91 4.42
CA TYR A 319 -28.68 17.63 4.98
C TYR A 319 -28.56 17.57 6.52
N GLN A 320 -27.56 18.25 7.12
CA GLN A 320 -27.41 18.28 8.57
C GLN A 320 -28.46 19.19 9.27
N SER A 321 -28.83 20.32 8.66
CA SER A 321 -29.82 21.21 9.24
C SER A 321 -31.24 20.63 9.30
N THR A 322 -31.53 19.60 8.51
CA THR A 322 -32.85 18.91 8.49
C THR A 322 -32.97 17.83 9.59
N TYR A 323 -31.86 17.38 10.17
CA TYR A 323 -31.85 16.35 11.24
C TYR A 323 -31.87 16.94 12.66
N ASP A 324 -31.36 18.15 12.85
CA ASP A 324 -31.37 18.83 14.17
C ASP A 324 -32.67 19.56 14.51
N GLY A 325 -33.66 19.51 13.62
CA GLY A 325 -34.99 20.13 13.80
C GLY A 325 -36.11 19.18 14.25
N ARG A 326 -35.76 18.00 14.81
CA ARG A 326 -36.76 17.07 15.38
C ARG A 326 -36.43 16.67 16.80
#